data_7eae8c476342fbcb934dbf083c21f738
#
_entry.id   7eae8c476342fbcb934dbf083c21f738
#
_cell.length_a   1.000
_cell.length_b   1.000
_cell.length_c   1.000
_cell.angle_alpha   90.00
_cell.angle_beta   90.00
_cell.angle_gamma   90.00
#
_symmetry.space_group_name_H-M   'P 1'
#
loop_
_entity.id
_entity.type
_entity.pdbx_description
1 polymer ?
#
loop_
_entity_poly.entity_id
_entity_poly.type
_entity_poly.pdbx_seq_one_letter_code
_entity_poly.pdbx_strand_id
1 'polypeptide(L)'
;MLIEGVWAEIKVGSEHLRLFAEHNAEGVQFSVYNVKAKSWIAPSEAVEDIEQGKEKAAEYAKAYLKAAADSELPALIWKKSLSR
;
A
#
# COMPACT_ATOMS: atom_id res chain seq x y z
N MET A 1 10.48 -5.46 18.44
CA MET A 1 11.22 -5.03 17.25
C MET A 1 10.54 -3.84 16.58
N LEU A 2 11.32 -2.85 16.19
CA LEU A 2 10.80 -1.71 15.43
C LEU A 2 10.75 -2.04 13.95
N ILE A 3 9.62 -1.73 13.33
CA ILE A 3 9.48 -1.82 11.88
C ILE A 3 9.38 -0.40 11.36
N GLU A 4 10.26 -0.04 10.47
CA GLU A 4 10.24 1.26 9.81
C GLU A 4 9.57 1.13 8.46
N GLY A 5 8.77 2.10 8.11
CA GLY A 5 8.13 2.09 6.82
C GLY A 5 7.31 3.32 6.57
N VAL A 6 6.57 3.26 5.48
CA VAL A 6 5.65 4.33 5.10
C VAL A 6 4.33 3.69 4.70
N TRP A 7 3.27 4.47 4.80
CA TRP A 7 1.94 4.01 4.40
C TRP A 7 1.16 5.17 3.79
N ALA A 8 0.22 4.82 2.95
CA ALA A 8 -0.65 5.80 2.32
C ALA A 8 -2.06 5.27 2.27
N GLU A 9 -3.01 6.17 2.14
CA GLU A 9 -4.43 5.83 2.04
C GLU A 9 -5.00 6.33 0.74
N ILE A 10 -5.88 5.53 0.13
CA ILE A 10 -6.66 5.94 -1.04
C ILE A 10 -8.12 5.76 -0.71
N LYS A 11 -8.90 6.82 -0.91
CA LYS A 11 -10.35 6.77 -0.80
C LYS A 11 -10.95 7.26 -2.11
N VAL A 12 -11.55 6.36 -2.87
CA VAL A 12 -12.17 6.67 -4.15
C VAL A 12 -13.55 6.05 -4.19
N GLY A 13 -14.57 6.88 -4.28
CA GLY A 13 -15.93 6.39 -4.22
C GLY A 13 -16.20 5.65 -2.93
N SER A 14 -16.60 4.39 -3.03
CA SER A 14 -16.82 3.54 -1.87
C SER A 14 -15.62 2.70 -1.50
N GLU A 15 -14.52 2.83 -2.24
CA GLU A 15 -13.31 2.04 -1.99
C GLU A 15 -12.37 2.76 -1.03
N HIS A 16 -11.78 1.98 -0.12
CA HIS A 16 -10.82 2.50 0.84
C HIS A 16 -9.67 1.51 0.95
N LEU A 17 -8.50 1.92 0.47
CA LEU A 17 -7.31 1.07 0.45
C LEU A 17 -6.21 1.69 1.30
N ARG A 18 -5.41 0.83 1.90
CA ARG A 18 -4.17 1.23 2.57
C ARG A 18 -3.00 0.54 1.92
N LEU A 19 -1.98 1.32 1.60
CA LEU A 19 -0.77 0.84 0.95
C LEU A 19 0.36 0.93 1.95
N PHE A 20 1.19 -0.11 2.00
CA PHE A 20 2.31 -0.18 2.94
C PHE A 20 3.59 -0.52 2.22
N ALA A 21 4.69 0.11 2.62
CA ALA A 21 6.03 -0.25 2.21
C ALA A 21 6.86 -0.24 3.50
N GLU A 22 7.31 -1.41 3.94
CA GLU A 22 7.90 -1.59 5.25
C GLU A 22 9.23 -2.31 5.19
N HIS A 23 10.15 -1.88 6.05
CA HIS A 23 11.46 -2.49 6.20
C HIS A 23 11.51 -3.26 7.51
N ASN A 24 11.81 -4.53 7.44
CA ASN A 24 11.94 -5.38 8.62
C ASN A 24 13.26 -6.17 8.56
N ALA A 25 13.45 -7.11 9.48
CA ALA A 25 14.70 -7.88 9.57
C ALA A 25 14.99 -8.69 8.30
N GLU A 26 13.98 -9.02 7.52
CA GLU A 26 14.12 -9.84 6.31
C GLU A 26 14.28 -9.01 5.04
N GLY A 27 14.12 -7.70 5.12
CA GLY A 27 14.23 -6.81 3.98
C GLY A 27 13.04 -5.87 3.87
N VAL A 28 12.77 -5.42 2.65
CA VAL A 28 11.68 -4.50 2.40
C VAL A 28 10.53 -5.24 1.70
N GLN A 29 9.33 -4.95 2.11
CA GLN A 29 8.12 -5.57 1.57
C GLN A 29 7.05 -4.51 1.34
N PHE A 30 6.17 -4.76 0.37
CA PHE A 30 4.99 -3.93 0.20
C PHE A 30 3.72 -4.77 0.35
N SER A 31 2.63 -4.11 0.67
CA SER A 31 1.33 -4.76 0.74
C SER A 31 0.22 -3.74 0.51
N VAL A 32 -0.94 -4.21 0.09
CA VAL A 32 -2.12 -3.37 -0.12
C VAL A 32 -3.31 -4.03 0.56
N TYR A 33 -4.00 -3.27 1.38
CA TYR A 33 -5.11 -3.76 2.18
C TYR A 33 -6.41 -3.03 1.83
N ASN A 34 -7.47 -3.78 1.64
CA ASN A 34 -8.81 -3.21 1.45
C ASN A 34 -9.47 -3.07 2.82
N VAL A 35 -9.56 -1.85 3.30
CA VAL A 35 -10.08 -1.57 4.65
C VAL A 35 -11.55 -1.96 4.78
N LYS A 36 -12.33 -1.69 3.74
CA LYS A 36 -13.77 -1.96 3.76
C LYS A 36 -14.07 -3.46 3.73
N ALA A 37 -13.36 -4.19 2.88
CA ALA A 37 -13.53 -5.64 2.77
C ALA A 37 -12.77 -6.41 3.85
N LYS A 38 -11.88 -5.73 4.57
CA LYS A 38 -11.02 -6.33 5.61
C LYS A 38 -10.20 -7.49 5.06
N SER A 39 -9.65 -7.29 3.88
CA SER A 39 -8.84 -8.32 3.22
C SER A 39 -7.66 -7.71 2.49
N TRP A 40 -6.61 -8.51 2.33
CA TRP A 40 -5.42 -8.10 1.60
C TRP A 40 -5.65 -8.25 0.11
N ILE A 41 -5.46 -7.19 -0.65
CA ILE A 41 -5.50 -7.24 -2.12
C ILE A 41 -4.15 -7.77 -2.61
N ALA A 42 -3.06 -7.26 -2.03
CA ALA A 42 -1.73 -7.72 -2.32
C ALA A 42 -1.07 -8.10 -0.99
N PRO A 43 -0.86 -9.39 -0.73
CA PRO A 43 -0.13 -9.80 0.47
C PRO A 43 1.32 -9.36 0.38
N SER A 44 2.01 -9.35 1.52
CA SER A 44 3.39 -8.89 1.58
C SER A 44 4.28 -9.55 0.53
N GLU A 45 4.96 -8.72 -0.25
CA GLU A 45 5.84 -9.17 -1.31
C GLU A 45 7.17 -8.44 -1.18
N ALA A 46 8.27 -9.16 -1.36
CA ALA A 46 9.61 -8.59 -1.20
C ALA A 46 9.94 -7.64 -2.35
N VAL A 47 10.60 -6.53 -2.02
CA VAL A 47 11.10 -5.56 -2.99
C VAL A 47 12.50 -5.15 -2.58
N GLU A 48 13.18 -4.38 -3.44
CA GLU A 48 14.57 -3.98 -3.19
C GLU A 48 14.69 -2.88 -2.15
N ASP A 49 13.79 -1.91 -2.19
CA ASP A 49 13.83 -0.77 -1.26
C ASP A 49 12.45 -0.17 -1.09
N ILE A 50 12.36 0.84 -0.22
CA ILE A 50 11.10 1.50 0.10
C ILE A 50 10.49 2.18 -1.14
N GLU A 51 11.31 2.79 -1.97
CA GLU A 51 10.81 3.46 -3.18
C GLU A 51 10.17 2.46 -4.15
N GLN A 52 10.80 1.30 -4.33
CA GLN A 52 10.20 0.25 -5.15
C GLN A 52 8.91 -0.28 -4.51
N GLY A 53 8.90 -0.40 -3.20
CA GLY A 53 7.69 -0.81 -2.47
C GLY A 53 6.53 0.14 -2.70
N LYS A 54 6.80 1.45 -2.65
CA LYS A 54 5.78 2.45 -2.95
C LYS A 54 5.25 2.33 -4.37
N GLU A 55 6.14 2.16 -5.35
CA GLU A 55 5.75 2.02 -6.74
C GLU A 55 4.88 0.80 -6.98
N LYS A 56 5.30 -0.33 -6.43
CA LYS A 56 4.56 -1.59 -6.57
C LYS A 56 3.19 -1.52 -5.92
N ALA A 57 3.12 -0.98 -4.71
CA ALA A 57 1.85 -0.82 -4.01
C ALA A 57 0.92 0.10 -4.79
N ALA A 58 1.44 1.19 -5.34
CA ALA A 58 0.64 2.11 -6.14
C ALA A 58 0.12 1.44 -7.41
N GLU A 59 0.94 0.63 -8.06
CA GLU A 59 0.53 -0.11 -9.26
C GLU A 59 -0.62 -1.07 -8.95
N TYR A 60 -0.51 -1.81 -7.86
CA TYR A 60 -1.58 -2.72 -7.45
C TYR A 60 -2.87 -1.98 -7.14
N ALA A 61 -2.77 -0.87 -6.43
CA ALA A 61 -3.93 -0.07 -6.08
C ALA A 61 -4.60 0.51 -7.33
N LYS A 62 -3.81 1.01 -8.27
CA LYS A 62 -4.34 1.53 -9.53
C LYS A 62 -5.07 0.47 -10.33
N ALA A 63 -4.49 -0.71 -10.43
CA ALA A 63 -5.08 -1.81 -11.17
C ALA A 63 -6.41 -2.24 -10.54
N TYR A 64 -6.42 -2.33 -9.21
CA TYR A 64 -7.62 -2.71 -8.48
C TYR A 64 -8.74 -1.69 -8.63
N LEU A 65 -8.42 -0.42 -8.42
CA LEU A 65 -9.42 0.65 -8.47
C LEU A 65 -9.93 0.93 -9.87
N LYS A 66 -9.10 0.72 -10.87
CA LYS A 66 -9.49 0.86 -12.26
C LYS A 66 -10.53 -0.20 -12.65
N ALA A 67 -10.41 -1.37 -12.07
CA ALA A 67 -11.38 -2.43 -12.28
C ALA A 67 -12.67 -2.19 -11.50
N ALA A 68 -12.58 -1.54 -10.34
CA ALA A 68 -13.71 -1.31 -9.46
C ALA A 68 -14.44 0.00 -9.75
N ALA A 69 -13.70 1.04 -10.14
CA ALA A 69 -14.27 2.37 -10.37
C ALA A 69 -13.48 3.07 -11.47
N ASP A 70 -14.20 3.60 -12.45
CA ASP A 70 -13.59 4.29 -13.59
C ASP A 70 -13.36 5.77 -13.24
N SER A 71 -12.47 6.02 -12.29
CA SER A 71 -12.18 7.36 -11.83
C SER A 71 -10.68 7.56 -11.60
N GLU A 72 -10.23 8.82 -11.67
CA GLU A 72 -8.84 9.15 -11.42
C GLU A 72 -8.49 8.92 -9.96
N LEU A 73 -7.26 8.47 -9.74
CA LEU A 73 -6.78 8.26 -8.39
C LEU A 73 -6.29 9.57 -7.79
N PRO A 74 -6.56 9.80 -6.49
CA PRO A 74 -5.98 10.95 -5.81
C PRO A 74 -4.46 10.77 -5.66
N ALA A 75 -3.76 11.87 -5.47
CA ALA A 75 -2.33 11.82 -5.22
C ALA A 75 -2.05 11.09 -3.91
N LEU A 76 -1.04 10.23 -3.91
CA LEU A 76 -0.67 9.49 -2.72
C LEU A 76 0.19 10.34 -1.80
N ILE A 77 -0.19 10.39 -0.53
CA ILE A 77 0.59 11.06 0.49
C ILE A 77 1.12 9.98 1.43
N TRP A 78 2.42 9.72 1.34
CA TRP A 78 3.06 8.70 2.15
C TRP A 78 3.44 9.26 3.51
N LYS A 79 3.04 8.57 4.56
CA LYS A 79 3.34 8.95 5.94
C LYS A 79 4.28 7.93 6.55
N LYS A 80 5.13 8.40 7.46
CA LYS A 80 6.00 7.49 8.19
C LYS A 80 5.21 6.64 9.15
N SER A 81 5.59 5.38 9.23
CA SER A 81 4.98 4.44 10.14
C SER A 81 6.08 3.76 10.95
N LEU A 82 5.90 3.72 12.27
CA LEU A 82 6.78 2.97 13.16
C LEU A 82 5.91 1.99 13.93
N SER A 83 6.27 0.72 13.82
CA SER A 83 5.57 -0.34 14.53
C SER A 83 6.50 -1.02 15.50
N ARG A 84 5.99 -1.37 16.66
CA ARG A 84 6.79 -1.99 17.72
C ARG A 84 6.39 -3.43 17.96
#